data_7f483666ff9503fc878fb8936423cb7a
#
_entry.id   7f483666ff9503fc878fb8936423cb7a
#
_cell.length_a   1.000
_cell.length_b   1.000
_cell.length_c   1.000
_cell.angle_alpha   90.00
_cell.angle_beta   90.00
_cell.angle_gamma   90.00
#
_symmetry.space_group_name_H-M   'P 1'
#
loop_
_entity.id
_entity.type
_entity.pdbx_description
1 polymer ?
#
loop_
_entity_poly.entity_id
_entity_poly.type
_entity_poly.pdbx_seq_one_letter_code
_entity_poly.pdbx_strand_id
1 'polypeptide(L)'
;LKNNNVKFIGDPKKRIEEDYLRIIRFIRFKIMYNSKVEKTTSDAIKQNLDGIKKISKERILVELFKILDLKNFLNINESTYLKEIFTLIFPEFDNLQRLARLTKICNHSQINKELLLAVLLIDEKNSHEYFGHKYNVSKNTKDKLNLFAEQFRSLEENKNFFTKDLEKNIYFYDKHHLINLNILNFAINVKFKLKDFSDIFKSILKSKTYQFKIDGKYLMKNGMQQGLSMGKVLKEVEGEWIKNNFKISNERIKEIIRLH
;
A
#
# COMPACT_ATOMS: atom_id res chain seq x y z
N LEU A 1 23.07 21.74 -12.97
CA LEU A 1 22.39 21.62 -11.67
C LEU A 1 22.47 22.87 -10.78
N LYS A 2 23.40 23.82 -11.05
CA LYS A 2 23.55 25.03 -10.22
C LYS A 2 22.28 25.91 -10.11
N ASN A 3 21.32 25.78 -11.05
CA ASN A 3 20.09 26.60 -11.10
C ASN A 3 18.82 25.75 -11.00
N ASN A 4 18.88 24.53 -10.49
CA ASN A 4 17.75 23.60 -10.45
C ASN A 4 17.01 23.45 -11.81
N ASN A 5 17.71 23.60 -12.92
CA ASN A 5 17.13 23.52 -14.26
C ASN A 5 17.45 22.17 -14.89
N VAL A 6 16.42 21.35 -15.09
CA VAL A 6 16.52 20.05 -15.76
C VAL A 6 16.20 20.23 -17.24
N LYS A 7 17.18 19.91 -18.10
CA LYS A 7 17.09 20.03 -19.56
C LYS A 7 17.63 18.78 -20.23
N PHE A 8 17.15 18.51 -21.44
CA PHE A 8 17.86 17.62 -22.37
C PHE A 8 19.14 18.28 -22.86
N ILE A 9 20.21 17.52 -22.98
CA ILE A 9 21.45 17.98 -23.60
C ILE A 9 21.28 17.88 -25.13
N GLY A 10 21.22 19.00 -25.80
CA GLY A 10 20.93 19.08 -27.22
C GLY A 10 19.43 19.21 -27.52
N ASP A 11 19.01 18.78 -28.70
CA ASP A 11 17.63 18.84 -29.16
C ASP A 11 16.73 17.85 -28.39
N PRO A 12 15.70 18.31 -27.66
CA PRO A 12 14.85 17.45 -26.85
C PRO A 12 14.16 16.36 -27.69
N LYS A 13 13.67 16.66 -28.87
CA LYS A 13 12.96 15.72 -29.73
C LYS A 13 13.87 14.57 -30.15
N LYS A 14 15.05 14.89 -30.70
CA LYS A 14 16.03 13.86 -31.09
C LYS A 14 16.44 12.98 -29.93
N ARG A 15 16.68 13.59 -28.76
CA ARG A 15 17.07 12.83 -27.56
C ARG A 15 15.97 11.90 -27.03
N ILE A 16 14.71 12.27 -27.17
CA ILE A 16 13.57 11.42 -26.81
C ILE A 16 13.42 10.28 -27.82
N GLU A 17 13.54 10.56 -29.10
CA GLU A 17 13.43 9.55 -30.18
C GLU A 17 14.51 8.44 -30.09
N GLU A 18 15.70 8.76 -29.55
CA GLU A 18 16.75 7.76 -29.29
C GLU A 18 16.35 6.75 -28.18
N ASP A 19 15.66 7.18 -27.11
CA ASP A 19 15.16 6.35 -26.02
C ASP A 19 13.99 7.05 -25.31
N TYR A 20 12.78 6.59 -25.57
CA TYR A 20 11.54 7.15 -24.99
C TYR A 20 11.49 7.07 -23.46
N LEU A 21 12.28 6.20 -22.81
CA LEU A 21 12.38 6.16 -21.35
C LEU A 21 12.91 7.48 -20.76
N ARG A 22 13.58 8.28 -21.57
CA ARG A 22 14.05 9.62 -21.17
C ARG A 22 12.92 10.57 -20.80
N ILE A 23 11.70 10.36 -21.32
CA ILE A 23 10.52 11.11 -20.90
C ILE A 23 10.25 10.84 -19.42
N ILE A 24 10.19 9.57 -18.99
CA ILE A 24 9.90 9.19 -17.61
C ILE A 24 11.04 9.67 -16.69
N ARG A 25 12.30 9.53 -17.14
CA ARG A 25 13.47 10.03 -16.41
C ARG A 25 13.45 11.54 -16.25
N PHE A 26 13.05 12.28 -17.29
CA PHE A 26 12.91 13.72 -17.21
C PHE A 26 11.88 14.12 -16.15
N ILE A 27 10.72 13.47 -16.12
CA ILE A 27 9.69 13.71 -15.11
C ILE A 27 10.23 13.42 -13.72
N ARG A 28 10.95 12.32 -13.55
CA ARG A 28 11.60 11.99 -12.27
C ARG A 28 12.54 13.09 -11.79
N PHE A 29 13.43 13.57 -12.66
CA PHE A 29 14.35 14.65 -12.30
C PHE A 29 13.61 15.98 -12.08
N LYS A 30 12.56 16.25 -12.86
CA LYS A 30 11.70 17.41 -12.66
C LYS A 30 11.07 17.44 -11.28
N ILE A 31 10.51 16.30 -10.82
CA ILE A 31 9.95 16.14 -9.46
C ILE A 31 11.08 16.28 -8.43
N MET A 32 12.21 15.60 -8.64
CA MET A 32 13.35 15.59 -7.70
C MET A 32 13.87 17.00 -7.41
N TYR A 33 14.04 17.84 -8.44
CA TYR A 33 14.65 19.16 -8.34
C TYR A 33 13.64 20.31 -8.33
N ASN A 34 12.34 20.02 -8.40
CA ASN A 34 11.27 21.02 -8.53
C ASN A 34 11.59 22.08 -9.58
N SER A 35 12.11 21.63 -10.74
CA SER A 35 12.60 22.52 -11.80
C SER A 35 11.48 23.09 -12.66
N LYS A 36 11.71 24.20 -13.35
CA LYS A 36 10.80 24.71 -14.40
C LYS A 36 10.93 23.84 -15.67
N VAL A 37 9.93 23.82 -16.51
CA VAL A 37 9.97 23.15 -17.81
C VAL A 37 9.92 24.20 -18.91
N GLU A 38 10.84 24.11 -19.84
CA GLU A 38 10.84 24.95 -21.07
C GLU A 38 9.75 24.47 -22.03
N LYS A 39 9.09 25.40 -22.74
CA LYS A 39 8.00 25.09 -23.66
C LYS A 39 8.43 24.07 -24.73
N THR A 40 9.61 24.26 -25.32
CA THR A 40 10.18 23.35 -26.31
C THR A 40 10.31 21.90 -25.81
N THR A 41 10.76 21.73 -24.58
CA THR A 41 10.84 20.41 -23.93
C THR A 41 9.45 19.82 -23.66
N SER A 42 8.51 20.64 -23.20
CA SER A 42 7.13 20.21 -22.96
C SER A 42 6.46 19.72 -24.25
N ASP A 43 6.60 20.50 -25.35
CA ASP A 43 6.02 20.17 -26.64
C ASP A 43 6.65 18.88 -27.21
N ALA A 44 7.99 18.75 -27.12
CA ALA A 44 8.69 17.53 -27.54
C ALA A 44 8.22 16.29 -26.76
N ILE A 45 8.01 16.40 -25.44
CA ILE A 45 7.48 15.30 -24.62
C ILE A 45 6.07 14.94 -25.07
N LYS A 46 5.14 15.92 -25.19
CA LYS A 46 3.75 15.66 -25.57
C LYS A 46 3.63 14.99 -26.93
N GLN A 47 4.44 15.42 -27.91
CA GLN A 47 4.47 14.82 -29.24
C GLN A 47 5.01 13.39 -29.31
N ASN A 48 5.77 12.97 -28.29
CA ASN A 48 6.45 11.67 -28.28
C ASN A 48 5.92 10.69 -27.22
N LEU A 49 4.80 10.98 -26.54
CA LEU A 49 4.21 10.12 -25.51
C LEU A 49 3.89 8.72 -26.02
N ASP A 50 3.43 8.59 -27.25
CA ASP A 50 3.13 7.28 -27.85
C ASP A 50 4.36 6.35 -27.96
N GLY A 51 5.56 6.93 -28.00
CA GLY A 51 6.80 6.16 -27.98
C GLY A 51 7.02 5.36 -26.69
N ILE A 52 6.38 5.74 -25.58
CA ILE A 52 6.43 5.02 -24.30
C ILE A 52 5.88 3.60 -24.46
N LYS A 53 4.91 3.38 -25.34
CA LYS A 53 4.34 2.05 -25.63
C LYS A 53 5.38 1.06 -26.19
N LYS A 54 6.50 1.55 -26.73
CA LYS A 54 7.62 0.75 -27.27
C LYS A 54 8.62 0.30 -26.20
N ILE A 55 8.51 0.83 -24.97
CA ILE A 55 9.43 0.52 -23.87
C ILE A 55 8.92 -0.73 -23.15
N SER A 56 9.85 -1.59 -22.72
CA SER A 56 9.47 -2.75 -21.89
C SER A 56 8.84 -2.29 -20.56
N LYS A 57 7.84 -3.03 -20.09
CA LYS A 57 7.06 -2.70 -18.89
C LYS A 57 7.94 -2.68 -17.64
N GLU A 58 8.94 -3.53 -17.59
CA GLU A 58 9.91 -3.62 -16.50
C GLU A 58 10.75 -2.33 -16.39
N ARG A 59 11.21 -1.79 -17.54
CA ARG A 59 11.97 -0.52 -17.55
C ARG A 59 11.09 0.64 -17.08
N ILE A 60 9.83 0.68 -17.50
CA ILE A 60 8.85 1.68 -17.06
C ILE A 60 8.63 1.56 -15.55
N LEU A 61 8.38 0.34 -15.04
CA LEU A 61 8.12 0.08 -13.63
C LEU A 61 9.29 0.50 -12.73
N VAL A 62 10.52 0.22 -13.15
CA VAL A 62 11.73 0.62 -12.41
C VAL A 62 11.81 2.15 -12.28
N GLU A 63 11.55 2.90 -13.34
CA GLU A 63 11.58 4.38 -13.27
C GLU A 63 10.37 4.92 -12.48
N LEU A 64 9.18 4.32 -12.62
CA LEU A 64 8.00 4.66 -11.81
C LEU A 64 8.29 4.49 -10.32
N PHE A 65 8.88 3.37 -9.90
CA PHE A 65 9.22 3.15 -8.49
C PHE A 65 10.21 4.19 -7.97
N LYS A 66 11.20 4.60 -8.78
CA LYS A 66 12.09 5.72 -8.42
C LYS A 66 11.35 7.05 -8.29
N ILE A 67 10.27 7.27 -9.04
CA ILE A 67 9.42 8.45 -8.90
C ILE A 67 8.64 8.39 -7.58
N LEU A 68 8.02 7.25 -7.28
CA LEU A 68 7.26 7.05 -6.05
C LEU A 68 8.12 7.18 -4.78
N ASP A 69 9.41 6.88 -4.86
CA ASP A 69 10.38 7.04 -3.77
C ASP A 69 10.80 8.50 -3.52
N LEU A 70 10.40 9.45 -4.38
CA LEU A 70 10.75 10.87 -4.23
C LEU A 70 9.84 11.58 -3.22
N LYS A 71 10.42 12.27 -2.24
CA LYS A 71 9.67 13.09 -1.26
C LYS A 71 8.70 14.08 -1.93
N ASN A 72 9.17 14.72 -3.00
CA ASN A 72 8.39 15.72 -3.72
C ASN A 72 7.22 15.13 -4.52
N PHE A 73 7.14 13.80 -4.67
CA PHE A 73 6.03 13.16 -5.39
C PHE A 73 4.68 13.40 -4.70
N LEU A 74 4.64 13.50 -3.37
CA LEU A 74 3.40 13.80 -2.65
C LEU A 74 2.78 15.15 -3.05
N ASN A 75 3.59 16.06 -3.56
CA ASN A 75 3.19 17.40 -3.99
C ASN A 75 2.99 17.52 -5.52
N ILE A 76 2.89 16.39 -6.24
CA ILE A 76 2.76 16.39 -7.72
C ILE A 76 1.55 17.22 -8.18
N ASN A 77 0.51 17.30 -7.38
CA ASN A 77 -0.71 18.07 -7.67
C ASN A 77 -0.49 19.60 -7.68
N GLU A 78 0.60 20.10 -7.11
CA GLU A 78 0.94 21.52 -7.12
C GLU A 78 1.41 21.99 -8.51
N SER A 79 1.82 21.04 -9.37
CA SER A 79 2.20 21.32 -10.74
C SER A 79 1.19 20.73 -11.71
N THR A 80 0.37 21.59 -12.33
CA THR A 80 -0.59 21.19 -13.38
C THR A 80 0.09 20.39 -14.49
N TYR A 81 1.28 20.83 -14.94
CA TYR A 81 2.05 20.15 -15.97
C TYR A 81 2.46 18.73 -15.53
N LEU A 82 3.04 18.57 -14.32
CA LEU A 82 3.48 17.26 -13.85
C LEU A 82 2.30 16.30 -13.68
N LYS A 83 1.20 16.79 -13.11
CA LYS A 83 -0.02 16.00 -12.98
C LYS A 83 -0.53 15.53 -14.34
N GLU A 84 -0.66 16.45 -15.31
CA GLU A 84 -1.13 16.13 -16.67
C GLU A 84 -0.25 15.06 -17.31
N ILE A 85 1.07 15.29 -17.40
CA ILE A 85 1.98 14.36 -18.08
C ILE A 85 2.06 13.03 -17.35
N PHE A 86 2.08 13.03 -16.01
CA PHE A 86 2.11 11.80 -15.23
C PHE A 86 0.85 10.95 -15.49
N THR A 87 -0.34 11.56 -15.52
CA THR A 87 -1.60 10.87 -15.81
C THR A 87 -1.66 10.37 -17.26
N LEU A 88 -1.10 11.10 -18.22
CA LEU A 88 -1.01 10.64 -19.62
C LEU A 88 -0.11 9.41 -19.76
N ILE A 89 0.98 9.31 -18.99
CA ILE A 89 1.90 8.16 -19.00
C ILE A 89 1.34 6.98 -18.22
N PHE A 90 0.74 7.26 -17.07
CA PHE A 90 0.22 6.29 -16.11
C PHE A 90 -1.27 6.54 -15.85
N PRO A 91 -2.15 6.23 -16.81
CA PRO A 91 -3.58 6.53 -16.70
C PRO A 91 -4.26 5.76 -15.55
N GLU A 92 -3.62 4.72 -14.99
CA GLU A 92 -4.11 4.00 -13.82
C GLU A 92 -4.13 4.84 -12.54
N PHE A 93 -3.35 5.92 -12.48
CA PHE A 93 -3.26 6.79 -11.31
C PHE A 93 -4.27 7.95 -11.37
N ASP A 94 -5.56 7.63 -11.57
CA ASP A 94 -6.65 8.62 -11.57
C ASP A 94 -6.84 9.33 -10.22
N ASN A 95 -6.29 8.76 -9.14
CA ASN A 95 -6.54 9.19 -7.76
C ASN A 95 -5.40 10.03 -7.15
N LEU A 96 -4.63 10.77 -7.95
CA LEU A 96 -3.52 11.62 -7.46
C LEU A 96 -3.96 12.64 -6.41
N GLN A 97 -5.22 13.12 -6.44
CA GLN A 97 -5.76 14.05 -5.44
C GLN A 97 -5.72 13.51 -4.00
N ARG A 98 -5.69 12.18 -3.81
CA ARG A 98 -5.58 11.55 -2.48
C ARG A 98 -4.26 11.88 -1.78
N LEU A 99 -3.20 12.19 -2.54
CA LEU A 99 -1.89 12.56 -1.99
C LEU A 99 -1.97 13.81 -1.10
N ALA A 100 -2.83 14.78 -1.45
CA ALA A 100 -3.03 15.98 -0.63
C ALA A 100 -3.63 15.68 0.76
N ARG A 101 -4.25 14.52 0.96
CA ARG A 101 -4.70 14.08 2.29
C ARG A 101 -3.56 13.42 3.05
N LEU A 102 -2.71 12.66 2.38
CA LEU A 102 -1.53 12.03 3.00
C LEU A 102 -0.60 13.06 3.63
N THR A 103 -0.34 14.18 2.96
CA THR A 103 0.55 15.23 3.48
C THR A 103 0.07 15.85 4.80
N LYS A 104 -1.22 15.69 5.15
CA LYS A 104 -1.78 16.16 6.41
C LYS A 104 -1.47 15.27 7.62
N ILE A 105 -1.12 14.00 7.39
CA ILE A 105 -1.01 13.00 8.47
C ILE A 105 0.36 12.34 8.55
N CYS A 106 1.15 12.35 7.50
CA CYS A 106 2.46 11.71 7.48
C CYS A 106 3.43 12.38 6.52
N ASN A 107 4.73 12.19 6.83
CA ASN A 107 5.80 12.55 5.93
C ASN A 107 6.08 11.39 4.96
N HIS A 108 6.69 11.68 3.82
CA HIS A 108 7.03 10.67 2.81
C HIS A 108 7.84 9.49 3.38
N SER A 109 8.72 9.71 4.35
CA SER A 109 9.52 8.67 4.98
C SER A 109 8.71 7.63 5.79
N GLN A 110 7.45 7.94 6.11
CA GLN A 110 6.53 7.06 6.82
C GLN A 110 5.66 6.23 5.89
N ILE A 111 5.75 6.48 4.58
CA ILE A 111 4.93 5.81 3.56
C ILE A 111 5.84 4.89 2.75
N ASN A 112 5.60 3.59 2.86
CA ASN A 112 6.27 2.66 1.98
C ASN A 112 5.62 2.64 0.59
N LYS A 113 6.31 2.07 -0.38
CA LYS A 113 5.89 2.02 -1.77
C LYS A 113 4.55 1.30 -1.96
N GLU A 114 4.33 0.21 -1.25
CA GLU A 114 3.10 -0.58 -1.33
C GLU A 114 1.89 0.20 -0.82
N LEU A 115 2.06 0.93 0.29
CA LEU A 115 1.00 1.81 0.81
C LEU A 115 0.70 2.94 -0.17
N LEU A 116 1.73 3.55 -0.76
CA LEU A 116 1.53 4.62 -1.74
C LEU A 116 0.80 4.11 -2.99
N LEU A 117 1.17 2.92 -3.49
CA LEU A 117 0.44 2.26 -4.58
C LEU A 117 -1.00 1.94 -4.18
N ALA A 118 -1.24 1.44 -2.96
CA ALA A 118 -2.58 1.16 -2.47
C ALA A 118 -3.45 2.44 -2.44
N VAL A 119 -2.91 3.56 -1.94
CA VAL A 119 -3.61 4.85 -1.94
C VAL A 119 -3.99 5.30 -3.35
N LEU A 120 -3.12 5.09 -4.32
CA LEU A 120 -3.33 5.57 -5.69
C LEU A 120 -4.22 4.65 -6.53
N LEU A 121 -4.21 3.33 -6.25
CA LEU A 121 -4.76 2.31 -7.14
C LEU A 121 -5.99 1.57 -6.58
N ILE A 122 -6.23 1.59 -5.25
CA ILE A 122 -7.41 0.91 -4.69
C ILE A 122 -8.64 1.76 -4.97
N ASP A 123 -9.55 1.19 -5.75
CA ASP A 123 -10.83 1.77 -6.15
C ASP A 123 -11.85 0.67 -6.47
N GLU A 124 -13.06 1.08 -6.82
CA GLU A 124 -14.15 0.15 -7.20
C GLU A 124 -13.90 -0.57 -8.55
N LYS A 125 -12.94 -0.07 -9.37
CA LYS A 125 -12.59 -0.64 -10.69
C LYS A 125 -11.50 -1.71 -10.61
N ASN A 126 -10.98 -2.02 -9.42
CA ASN A 126 -9.83 -2.91 -9.21
C ASN A 126 -8.56 -2.47 -10.00
N SER A 127 -8.32 -1.17 -10.05
CA SER A 127 -7.17 -0.60 -10.78
C SER A 127 -5.82 -1.15 -10.29
N HIS A 128 -5.71 -1.61 -9.04
CA HIS A 128 -4.53 -2.26 -8.49
C HIS A 128 -4.23 -3.62 -9.13
N GLU A 129 -5.26 -4.41 -9.47
CA GLU A 129 -5.10 -5.69 -10.17
C GLU A 129 -4.66 -5.46 -11.61
N TYR A 130 -5.34 -4.53 -12.31
CA TYR A 130 -4.96 -4.15 -13.67
C TYR A 130 -3.51 -3.67 -13.74
N PHE A 131 -3.11 -2.77 -12.83
CA PHE A 131 -1.72 -2.31 -12.71
C PHE A 131 -0.74 -3.47 -12.50
N GLY A 132 -1.08 -4.38 -11.59
CA GLY A 132 -0.28 -5.57 -11.29
C GLY A 132 -0.03 -6.45 -12.52
N HIS A 133 -1.05 -6.63 -13.37
CA HIS A 133 -0.93 -7.36 -14.63
C HIS A 133 -0.20 -6.57 -15.71
N LYS A 134 -0.57 -5.31 -15.92
CA LYS A 134 -0.01 -4.45 -16.95
C LYS A 134 1.51 -4.32 -16.85
N TYR A 135 2.03 -4.15 -15.63
CA TYR A 135 3.46 -3.91 -15.37
C TYR A 135 4.21 -5.15 -14.85
N ASN A 136 3.58 -6.31 -14.84
CA ASN A 136 4.17 -7.54 -14.33
C ASN A 136 4.82 -7.39 -12.95
N VAL A 137 4.08 -6.76 -12.04
CA VAL A 137 4.54 -6.47 -10.68
C VAL A 137 4.79 -7.78 -9.92
N SER A 138 5.76 -7.78 -9.00
CA SER A 138 6.11 -8.97 -8.21
C SER A 138 4.91 -9.54 -7.45
N LYS A 139 4.87 -10.87 -7.27
CA LYS A 139 3.80 -11.55 -6.53
C LYS A 139 3.63 -10.94 -5.13
N ASN A 140 4.72 -10.71 -4.41
CA ASN A 140 4.68 -10.12 -3.06
C ASN A 140 3.97 -8.75 -3.05
N THR A 141 4.24 -7.88 -4.03
CA THR A 141 3.57 -6.58 -4.11
C THR A 141 2.09 -6.72 -4.47
N LYS A 142 1.74 -7.65 -5.38
CA LYS A 142 0.33 -7.95 -5.71
C LYS A 142 -0.43 -8.44 -4.49
N ASP A 143 0.12 -9.40 -3.74
CA ASP A 143 -0.51 -9.97 -2.55
C ASP A 143 -0.76 -8.89 -1.49
N LYS A 144 0.21 -7.97 -1.27
CA LYS A 144 0.03 -6.83 -0.36
C LYS A 144 -1.06 -5.86 -0.81
N LEU A 145 -1.12 -5.53 -2.11
CA LEU A 145 -2.17 -4.66 -2.64
C LEU A 145 -3.55 -5.27 -2.52
N ASN A 146 -3.68 -6.58 -2.82
CA ASN A 146 -4.93 -7.32 -2.66
C ASN A 146 -5.37 -7.35 -1.19
N LEU A 147 -4.44 -7.60 -0.26
CA LEU A 147 -4.74 -7.57 1.17
C LEU A 147 -5.26 -6.20 1.62
N PHE A 148 -4.63 -5.10 1.17
CA PHE A 148 -5.13 -3.75 1.45
C PHE A 148 -6.52 -3.52 0.87
N ALA A 149 -6.79 -3.97 -0.35
CA ALA A 149 -8.08 -3.80 -1.00
C ALA A 149 -9.19 -4.59 -0.28
N GLU A 150 -8.93 -5.84 0.11
CA GLU A 150 -9.86 -6.67 0.86
C GLU A 150 -10.19 -6.06 2.22
N GLN A 151 -9.16 -5.61 2.94
CA GLN A 151 -9.37 -5.02 4.27
C GLN A 151 -10.01 -3.65 4.20
N PHE A 152 -9.73 -2.86 3.18
CA PHE A 152 -10.41 -1.59 2.97
C PHE A 152 -11.92 -1.81 2.77
N ARG A 153 -12.32 -2.81 1.99
CA ARG A 153 -13.74 -3.23 1.87
C ARG A 153 -14.32 -3.69 3.21
N SER A 154 -13.56 -4.48 3.97
CA SER A 154 -13.98 -4.92 5.31
C SER A 154 -14.20 -3.76 6.29
N LEU A 155 -13.49 -2.64 6.15
CA LEU A 155 -13.73 -1.43 6.95
C LEU A 155 -15.09 -0.78 6.66
N GLU A 156 -15.56 -0.86 5.42
CA GLU A 156 -16.86 -0.30 5.03
C GLU A 156 -18.01 -1.16 5.58
N GLU A 157 -17.82 -2.47 5.66
CA GLU A 157 -18.81 -3.43 6.14
C GLU A 157 -18.82 -3.58 7.67
N ASN A 158 -17.65 -3.49 8.32
CA ASN A 158 -17.50 -3.72 9.77
C ASN A 158 -17.16 -2.45 10.54
N LYS A 159 -18.17 -1.80 11.11
CA LYS A 159 -17.98 -0.61 11.97
C LYS A 159 -17.16 -0.88 13.24
N ASN A 160 -17.00 -2.14 13.64
CA ASN A 160 -16.24 -2.51 14.83
C ASN A 160 -14.77 -2.81 14.55
N PHE A 161 -14.32 -2.74 13.29
CA PHE A 161 -12.98 -3.14 12.86
C PHE A 161 -11.86 -2.50 13.69
N PHE A 162 -11.92 -1.20 13.92
CA PHE A 162 -10.95 -0.43 14.73
C PHE A 162 -11.41 -0.17 16.17
N THR A 163 -12.49 -0.79 16.62
CA THR A 163 -13.03 -0.64 17.98
C THR A 163 -13.06 -1.97 18.70
N LYS A 164 -14.19 -2.67 18.72
CA LYS A 164 -14.35 -3.95 19.44
C LYS A 164 -13.43 -5.06 18.89
N ASP A 165 -13.16 -5.07 17.59
CA ASP A 165 -12.33 -6.08 16.92
C ASP A 165 -10.85 -5.68 16.84
N LEU A 166 -10.45 -4.52 17.40
CA LEU A 166 -9.11 -3.99 17.22
C LEU A 166 -8.00 -4.93 17.67
N GLU A 167 -8.09 -5.48 18.88
CA GLU A 167 -7.07 -6.39 19.41
C GLU A 167 -6.99 -7.70 18.61
N LYS A 168 -8.14 -8.21 18.15
CA LYS A 168 -8.22 -9.35 17.25
C LYS A 168 -7.54 -9.06 15.90
N ASN A 169 -7.80 -7.88 15.34
CA ASN A 169 -7.18 -7.47 14.08
C ASN A 169 -5.67 -7.24 14.24
N ILE A 170 -5.21 -6.71 15.39
CA ILE A 170 -3.77 -6.63 15.72
C ILE A 170 -3.14 -8.02 15.76
N TYR A 171 -3.83 -9.02 16.32
CA TYR A 171 -3.34 -10.39 16.37
C TYR A 171 -3.11 -10.98 14.97
N PHE A 172 -4.05 -10.76 14.04
CA PHE A 172 -3.96 -11.30 12.68
C PHE A 172 -3.02 -10.54 11.75
N TYR A 173 -2.94 -9.21 11.90
CA TYR A 173 -2.33 -8.34 10.89
C TYR A 173 -1.18 -7.48 11.40
N ASP A 174 -0.89 -7.47 12.67
CA ASP A 174 0.02 -6.59 13.41
C ASP A 174 -0.38 -5.09 13.42
N LYS A 175 0.27 -4.35 14.33
CA LYS A 175 0.00 -2.90 14.51
C LYS A 175 0.44 -2.07 13.31
N HIS A 176 1.59 -2.41 12.71
CA HIS A 176 2.14 -1.64 11.59
C HIS A 176 1.20 -1.70 10.38
N HIS A 177 0.67 -2.89 10.09
CA HIS A 177 -0.29 -3.06 9.01
C HIS A 177 -1.60 -2.29 9.27
N LEU A 178 -2.13 -2.33 10.51
CA LEU A 178 -3.34 -1.57 10.86
C LEU A 178 -3.13 -0.06 10.83
N ILE A 179 -1.94 0.44 11.16
CA ILE A 179 -1.58 1.86 10.97
C ILE A 179 -1.63 2.21 9.48
N ASN A 180 -1.05 1.39 8.62
CA ASN A 180 -1.09 1.60 7.17
C ASN A 180 -2.51 1.57 6.63
N LEU A 181 -3.36 0.67 7.12
CA LEU A 181 -4.78 0.60 6.75
C LEU A 181 -5.56 1.85 7.22
N ASN A 182 -5.25 2.38 8.40
CA ASN A 182 -5.82 3.65 8.88
C ASN A 182 -5.39 4.83 8.00
N ILE A 183 -4.13 4.87 7.57
CA ILE A 183 -3.60 5.86 6.61
C ILE A 183 -4.34 5.74 5.27
N LEU A 184 -4.49 4.52 4.76
CA LEU A 184 -5.20 4.24 3.52
C LEU A 184 -6.66 4.73 3.61
N ASN A 185 -7.36 4.38 4.68
CA ASN A 185 -8.73 4.83 4.91
C ASN A 185 -8.84 6.36 4.94
N PHE A 186 -7.93 7.04 5.63
CA PHE A 186 -7.92 8.51 5.65
C PHE A 186 -7.66 9.10 4.26
N ALA A 187 -6.78 8.51 3.47
CA ALA A 187 -6.47 9.00 2.13
C ALA A 187 -7.66 8.84 1.15
N ILE A 188 -8.39 7.72 1.22
CA ILE A 188 -9.46 7.37 0.27
C ILE A 188 -10.82 7.95 0.73
N ASN A 189 -11.18 7.74 1.98
CA ASN A 189 -12.50 8.12 2.50
C ASN A 189 -12.52 9.60 2.88
N VAL A 190 -13.10 10.43 2.02
CA VAL A 190 -13.19 11.90 2.24
C VAL A 190 -14.03 12.28 3.46
N LYS A 191 -14.97 11.43 3.89
CA LYS A 191 -15.81 11.65 5.07
C LYS A 191 -15.05 11.35 6.37
N PHE A 192 -13.97 10.58 6.31
CA PHE A 192 -13.16 10.20 7.46
C PHE A 192 -12.30 11.41 7.90
N LYS A 193 -12.51 11.90 9.12
CA LYS A 193 -11.92 13.15 9.61
C LYS A 193 -10.54 12.91 10.23
N LEU A 194 -9.72 13.95 10.31
CA LEU A 194 -8.41 13.91 10.94
C LEU A 194 -8.47 13.50 12.42
N LYS A 195 -9.54 13.89 13.13
CA LYS A 195 -9.77 13.45 14.51
C LYS A 195 -9.93 11.95 14.60
N ASP A 196 -10.79 11.36 13.76
CA ASP A 196 -11.06 9.92 13.75
C ASP A 196 -9.78 9.13 13.44
N PHE A 197 -8.99 9.59 12.45
CA PHE A 197 -7.66 9.05 12.14
C PHE A 197 -6.74 9.04 13.37
N SER A 198 -6.65 10.19 14.08
CA SER A 198 -5.77 10.34 15.24
C SER A 198 -6.22 9.47 16.43
N ASP A 199 -7.52 9.34 16.65
CA ASP A 199 -8.07 8.54 17.74
C ASP A 199 -7.83 7.03 17.49
N ILE A 200 -8.04 6.57 16.26
CA ILE A 200 -7.72 5.18 15.86
C ILE A 200 -6.21 4.92 15.97
N PHE A 201 -5.38 5.82 15.46
CA PHE A 201 -3.91 5.69 15.55
C PHE A 201 -3.44 5.52 17.00
N LYS A 202 -3.94 6.36 17.92
CA LYS A 202 -3.65 6.24 19.36
C LYS A 202 -4.15 4.93 19.94
N SER A 203 -5.33 4.48 19.54
CA SER A 203 -5.91 3.20 19.99
C SER A 203 -5.06 2.02 19.56
N ILE A 204 -4.60 1.97 18.30
CA ILE A 204 -3.70 0.91 17.79
C ILE A 204 -2.40 0.88 18.62
N LEU A 205 -1.79 2.04 18.89
CA LEU A 205 -0.53 2.11 19.65
C LEU A 205 -0.70 1.59 21.09
N LYS A 206 -1.81 1.96 21.76
CA LYS A 206 -2.10 1.60 23.15
C LYS A 206 -2.59 0.15 23.34
N SER A 207 -3.17 -0.46 22.32
CA SER A 207 -3.72 -1.82 22.39
C SER A 207 -2.65 -2.84 22.68
N LYS A 208 -3.04 -3.92 23.36
CA LYS A 208 -2.17 -5.05 23.66
C LYS A 208 -1.90 -5.88 22.41
N THR A 209 -0.74 -6.50 22.38
CA THR A 209 -0.41 -7.53 21.40
C THR A 209 -0.42 -8.88 22.10
N TYR A 210 -1.20 -9.81 21.56
CA TYR A 210 -1.33 -11.14 22.11
C TYR A 210 -0.50 -12.13 21.31
N GLN A 211 -0.05 -13.19 21.97
CA GLN A 211 0.65 -14.31 21.34
C GLN A 211 0.02 -15.61 21.78
N PHE A 212 -0.39 -16.43 20.86
CA PHE A 212 -0.88 -17.77 21.15
C PHE A 212 0.30 -18.68 21.51
N LYS A 213 0.29 -19.20 22.75
CA LYS A 213 1.43 -19.97 23.31
C LYS A 213 1.17 -21.47 23.39
N ILE A 214 0.02 -21.94 22.93
CA ILE A 214 -0.33 -23.36 22.94
C ILE A 214 0.21 -23.97 21.66
N ASP A 215 1.03 -25.00 21.80
CA ASP A 215 1.63 -25.75 20.72
C ASP A 215 1.28 -27.25 20.79
N GLY A 216 1.76 -28.02 19.83
CA GLY A 216 1.52 -29.46 19.79
C GLY A 216 2.10 -30.21 21.03
N LYS A 217 3.22 -29.71 21.59
CA LYS A 217 3.79 -30.30 22.81
C LYS A 217 2.89 -30.08 24.00
N TYR A 218 2.27 -28.92 24.09
CA TYR A 218 1.30 -28.61 25.14
C TYR A 218 0.06 -29.52 25.04
N LEU A 219 -0.48 -29.73 23.81
CA LEU A 219 -1.62 -30.62 23.60
C LEU A 219 -1.29 -32.07 23.96
N MET A 220 -0.08 -32.57 23.60
CA MET A 220 0.36 -33.93 23.99
C MET A 220 0.46 -34.12 25.52
N LYS A 221 0.98 -33.12 26.24
CA LYS A 221 1.00 -33.13 27.70
C LYS A 221 -0.39 -33.20 28.34
N ASN A 222 -1.43 -32.75 27.63
CA ASN A 222 -2.82 -32.75 28.05
C ASN A 222 -3.63 -33.95 27.51
N GLY A 223 -2.95 -34.97 26.99
CA GLY A 223 -3.58 -36.24 26.60
C GLY A 223 -3.86 -36.44 25.14
N MET A 224 -3.46 -35.49 24.27
CA MET A 224 -3.61 -35.66 22.83
C MET A 224 -2.56 -36.59 22.25
N GLN A 225 -2.96 -37.51 21.38
CA GLN A 225 -2.03 -38.33 20.61
C GLN A 225 -1.47 -37.58 19.42
N GLN A 226 -0.21 -37.88 19.08
CA GLN A 226 0.40 -37.29 17.88
C GLN A 226 -0.31 -37.81 16.62
N GLY A 227 -0.78 -36.89 15.78
CA GLY A 227 -1.48 -37.28 14.54
C GLY A 227 -1.98 -36.10 13.71
N LEU A 228 -2.68 -36.43 12.62
CA LEU A 228 -3.22 -35.45 11.66
C LEU A 228 -4.27 -34.51 12.26
N SER A 229 -4.93 -34.93 13.36
CA SER A 229 -5.94 -34.09 14.04
C SER A 229 -5.35 -32.94 14.86
N MET A 230 -4.05 -33.02 15.23
CA MET A 230 -3.40 -32.00 16.07
C MET A 230 -3.51 -30.57 15.50
N GLY A 231 -3.34 -30.42 14.20
CA GLY A 231 -3.48 -29.11 13.52
C GLY A 231 -4.91 -28.56 13.59
N LYS A 232 -5.92 -29.44 13.55
CA LYS A 232 -7.33 -29.05 13.69
C LYS A 232 -7.62 -28.59 15.11
N VAL A 233 -7.17 -29.36 16.11
CA VAL A 233 -7.34 -29.02 17.52
C VAL A 233 -6.65 -27.70 17.86
N LEU A 234 -5.42 -27.47 17.39
CA LEU A 234 -4.72 -26.20 17.59
C LEU A 234 -5.53 -25.01 17.03
N LYS A 235 -6.08 -25.12 15.83
CA LYS A 235 -6.91 -24.06 15.23
C LYS A 235 -8.20 -23.83 16.00
N GLU A 236 -8.82 -24.88 16.51
CA GLU A 236 -10.05 -24.78 17.30
C GLU A 236 -9.78 -24.08 18.65
N VAL A 237 -8.73 -24.51 19.35
CA VAL A 237 -8.30 -23.90 20.62
C VAL A 237 -7.92 -22.43 20.42
N GLU A 238 -7.18 -22.11 19.36
CA GLU A 238 -6.84 -20.74 19.00
C GLU A 238 -8.09 -19.91 18.68
N GLY A 239 -9.02 -20.46 17.92
CA GLY A 239 -10.28 -19.81 17.56
C GLY A 239 -11.13 -19.49 18.80
N GLU A 240 -11.25 -20.42 19.76
CA GLU A 240 -11.95 -20.16 21.03
C GLU A 240 -11.20 -19.15 21.90
N TRP A 241 -9.88 -19.25 21.97
CA TRP A 241 -9.05 -18.30 22.71
C TRP A 241 -9.25 -16.86 22.18
N ILE A 242 -9.29 -16.66 20.87
CA ILE A 242 -9.58 -15.37 20.25
C ILE A 242 -11.00 -14.89 20.56
N LYS A 243 -12.01 -15.77 20.42
CA LYS A 243 -13.42 -15.46 20.69
C LYS A 243 -13.65 -15.02 22.13
N ASN A 244 -12.89 -15.58 23.08
CA ASN A 244 -12.99 -15.31 24.51
C ASN A 244 -12.00 -14.23 24.98
N ASN A 245 -11.73 -13.21 24.13
CA ASN A 245 -10.83 -12.10 24.43
C ASN A 245 -9.44 -12.58 24.90
N PHE A 246 -8.84 -13.50 24.13
CA PHE A 246 -7.51 -14.07 24.37
C PHE A 246 -7.36 -14.78 25.71
N LYS A 247 -8.41 -15.49 26.12
CA LYS A 247 -8.45 -16.34 27.33
C LYS A 247 -9.05 -17.70 27.00
N ILE A 248 -8.45 -18.75 27.53
CA ILE A 248 -9.00 -20.09 27.46
C ILE A 248 -8.53 -20.86 28.72
N SER A 249 -9.41 -21.64 29.33
CA SER A 249 -9.06 -22.45 30.52
C SER A 249 -8.44 -23.78 30.08
N ASN A 250 -7.64 -24.38 31.00
CA ASN A 250 -7.07 -25.71 30.78
C ASN A 250 -8.15 -26.79 30.66
N GLU A 251 -9.25 -26.63 31.41
CA GLU A 251 -10.41 -27.55 31.37
C GLU A 251 -11.00 -27.53 29.96
N ARG A 252 -11.20 -26.34 29.38
CA ARG A 252 -11.76 -26.22 28.05
C ARG A 252 -10.85 -26.80 26.96
N ILE A 253 -9.54 -26.62 27.10
CA ILE A 253 -8.58 -27.25 26.18
C ILE A 253 -8.67 -28.76 26.22
N LYS A 254 -8.75 -29.35 27.44
CA LYS A 254 -8.92 -30.80 27.61
C LYS A 254 -10.23 -31.32 27.05
N GLU A 255 -11.31 -30.55 27.13
CA GLU A 255 -12.59 -30.90 26.51
C GLU A 255 -12.45 -30.97 24.99
N ILE A 256 -11.84 -29.96 24.38
CA ILE A 256 -11.60 -29.93 22.91
C ILE A 256 -10.76 -31.15 22.51
N ILE A 257 -9.68 -31.46 23.24
CA ILE A 257 -8.82 -32.62 22.95
C ILE A 257 -9.63 -33.93 22.99
N ARG A 258 -10.57 -34.11 23.95
CA ARG A 258 -11.38 -35.31 24.05
C ARG A 258 -12.39 -35.51 22.91
N LEU A 259 -12.73 -34.44 22.21
CA LEU A 259 -13.66 -34.47 21.06
C LEU A 259 -13.00 -34.91 19.76
N HIS A 260 -11.66 -34.99 19.72
CA HIS A 260 -10.84 -35.32 18.54
C HIS A 260 -9.92 -36.50 18.75
#